data_0d47711f91d06bcff31308bf6f4adee3
#
_entry.id   0d47711f91d06bcff31308bf6f4adee3
#
_cell.length_a   1.000
_cell.length_b   1.000
_cell.length_c   1.000
_cell.angle_alpha   90.00
_cell.angle_beta   90.00
_cell.angle_gamma   90.00
#
_symmetry.space_group_name_H-M   'P 1'
#
loop_
_entity.id
_entity.type
_entity.pdbx_description
1 polymer ?
#
loop_
_entity_poly.entity_id
_entity_poly.type
_entity_poly.pdbx_seq_one_letter_code
_entity_poly.pdbx_strand_id
1 'polypeptide(L)'
;RQVAVMLETVTGPEGTGKAARVKNYRVAGKTGTSRKASAAGYASRYIASFAGFAPASDPRLVAVVIVNDPSGGEYYGGLVAAPLFSTVMEGALRLLNVPPDDYETMWVQAGQAQAKAEAEKIEPELPVSAEGVD
;
A
#
# COMPACT_ATOMS: atom_id res chain seq x y z
N ARG A 1 20.71 6.71 6.67
CA ARG A 1 19.60 6.52 7.64
C ARG A 1 18.58 7.67 7.62
N GLN A 2 19.00 8.94 7.70
CA GLN A 2 18.08 10.10 7.67
C GLN A 2 17.22 10.15 6.41
N VAL A 3 17.81 9.91 5.24
CA VAL A 3 17.08 9.87 3.95
C VAL A 3 16.02 8.75 3.94
N ALA A 4 16.30 7.58 4.50
CA ALA A 4 15.33 6.50 4.57
C ALA A 4 14.08 6.91 5.39
N VAL A 5 14.27 7.54 6.54
CA VAL A 5 13.17 8.06 7.36
C VAL A 5 12.34 9.10 6.60
N MET A 6 13.00 10.00 5.85
CA MET A 6 12.29 10.96 4.98
C MET A 6 11.50 10.26 3.88
N LEU A 7 12.03 9.19 3.29
CA LEU A 7 11.35 8.43 2.24
C LEU A 7 10.19 7.59 2.78
N GLU A 8 10.19 7.20 4.06
CA GLU A 8 9.06 6.55 4.70
C GLU A 8 7.85 7.49 4.86
N THR A 9 8.06 8.81 5.06
CA THR A 9 6.95 9.76 5.14
C THR A 9 6.15 9.83 3.85
N VAL A 10 6.77 9.53 2.70
CA VAL A 10 6.10 9.50 1.39
C VAL A 10 5.01 8.42 1.32
N THR A 11 5.22 7.31 2.01
CA THR A 11 4.23 6.21 2.11
C THR A 11 3.32 6.34 3.33
N GLY A 12 3.53 7.36 4.17
CA GLY A 12 2.69 7.69 5.31
C GLY A 12 1.25 8.05 4.93
N PRO A 13 0.34 8.30 5.91
CA PRO A 13 -1.07 8.59 5.66
C PRO A 13 -1.28 9.80 4.75
N GLU A 14 -0.48 10.84 4.94
CA GLU A 14 -0.53 12.09 4.19
C GLU A 14 0.45 12.13 3.01
N GLY A 15 1.18 11.02 2.79
CA GLY A 15 2.21 10.94 1.76
C GLY A 15 1.65 10.73 0.36
N THR A 16 2.38 11.25 -0.64
CA THR A 16 2.01 11.12 -2.06
C THR A 16 2.08 9.68 -2.58
N GLY A 17 2.79 8.80 -1.88
CA GLY A 17 2.97 7.39 -2.22
C GLY A 17 2.24 6.42 -1.28
N LYS A 18 1.18 6.87 -0.59
CA LYS A 18 0.43 6.02 0.37
C LYS A 18 -0.06 4.69 -0.23
N ALA A 19 -0.33 4.65 -1.53
CA ALA A 19 -0.75 3.44 -2.22
C ALA A 19 0.39 2.42 -2.47
N ALA A 20 1.65 2.79 -2.15
CA ALA A 20 2.80 1.86 -2.18
C ALA A 20 2.98 1.06 -0.88
N ARG A 21 2.10 1.23 0.10
CA ARG A 21 2.18 0.48 1.36
C ARG A 21 2.08 -1.01 1.12
N VAL A 22 2.88 -1.75 1.87
CA VAL A 22 2.84 -3.22 1.90
C VAL A 22 2.45 -3.64 3.30
N LYS A 23 1.48 -4.55 3.40
CA LYS A 23 0.97 -5.01 4.69
C LYS A 23 2.10 -5.60 5.55
N ASN A 24 2.20 -5.17 6.80
CA ASN A 24 3.18 -5.60 7.79
C ASN A 24 4.64 -5.19 7.50
N TYR A 25 4.87 -4.35 6.48
CA TYR A 25 6.20 -3.86 6.15
C TYR A 25 6.24 -2.34 6.11
N ARG A 26 7.31 -1.78 6.64
CA ARG A 26 7.66 -0.38 6.45
C ARG A 26 8.25 -0.20 5.06
N VAL A 27 7.71 0.74 4.31
CA VAL A 27 8.14 1.03 2.94
C VAL A 27 8.72 2.44 2.88
N ALA A 28 9.87 2.57 2.27
CA ALA A 28 10.46 3.86 1.95
C ALA A 28 10.53 4.03 0.43
N GLY A 29 10.12 5.19 -0.09
CA GLY A 29 10.11 5.40 -1.53
C GLY A 29 9.77 6.82 -1.96
N LYS A 30 9.69 7.01 -3.29
CA LYS A 30 9.38 8.30 -3.91
C LYS A 30 8.55 8.13 -5.17
N THR A 31 7.49 8.91 -5.28
CA THR A 31 6.71 9.07 -6.50
C THR A 31 7.43 9.96 -7.50
N GLY A 32 7.24 9.69 -8.78
CA GLY A 32 7.67 10.56 -9.86
C GLY A 32 6.56 10.70 -10.90
N THR A 33 6.45 11.90 -11.46
CA THR A 33 5.54 12.19 -12.57
C THR A 33 6.24 13.19 -13.49
N SER A 34 6.52 12.77 -14.70
CA SER A 34 7.19 13.64 -15.68
C SER A 34 6.38 13.73 -16.97
N ARG A 35 6.41 14.89 -17.61
CA ARG A 35 5.88 15.09 -18.96
C ARG A 35 6.87 14.58 -20.00
N LYS A 36 6.35 14.01 -21.06
CA LYS A 36 7.18 13.57 -22.19
C LYS A 36 7.54 14.77 -23.07
N ALA A 37 8.81 14.86 -23.43
CA ALA A 37 9.27 15.84 -24.42
C ALA A 37 8.77 15.46 -25.82
N SER A 38 8.49 16.47 -26.63
CA SER A 38 8.15 16.36 -28.06
C SER A 38 8.93 17.40 -28.84
N ALA A 39 8.95 17.29 -30.16
CA ALA A 39 9.60 18.26 -31.03
C ALA A 39 9.03 19.69 -30.88
N ALA A 40 7.78 19.83 -30.45
CA ALA A 40 7.11 21.11 -30.22
C ALA A 40 7.12 21.56 -28.74
N GLY A 41 7.94 20.94 -27.88
CA GLY A 41 7.99 21.20 -26.42
C GLY A 41 7.47 19.99 -25.63
N TYR A 42 6.74 20.25 -24.53
CA TYR A 42 6.19 19.16 -23.70
C TYR A 42 4.81 18.73 -24.21
N ALA A 43 4.66 17.43 -24.49
CA ALA A 43 3.38 16.83 -24.82
C ALA A 43 2.46 16.71 -23.59
N SER A 44 1.14 16.54 -23.82
CA SER A 44 0.18 16.16 -22.78
C SER A 44 0.21 14.65 -22.52
N ARG A 45 1.41 14.08 -22.47
CA ARG A 45 1.70 12.66 -22.20
C ARG A 45 2.67 12.57 -21.04
N TYR A 46 2.52 11.56 -20.20
CA TYR A 46 3.22 11.47 -18.94
C TYR A 46 3.94 10.14 -18.76
N ILE A 47 4.92 10.15 -17.85
CA ILE A 47 5.54 8.95 -17.29
C ILE A 47 5.27 9.00 -15.80
N ALA A 48 4.51 8.03 -15.31
CA ALA A 48 4.25 7.83 -13.89
C ALA A 48 5.27 6.85 -13.33
N SER A 49 5.86 7.14 -12.19
CA SER A 49 6.85 6.26 -11.58
C SER A 49 6.74 6.20 -10.06
N PHE A 50 7.19 5.10 -9.51
CA PHE A 50 7.46 4.93 -8.09
C PHE A 50 8.74 4.11 -7.92
N ALA A 51 9.67 4.59 -7.09
CA ALA A 51 10.86 3.86 -6.70
C ALA A 51 10.86 3.71 -5.18
N GLY A 52 11.14 2.51 -4.67
CA GLY A 52 11.14 2.27 -3.25
C GLY A 52 11.81 0.97 -2.86
N PHE A 53 11.92 0.76 -1.55
CA PHE A 53 12.49 -0.43 -0.96
C PHE A 53 11.72 -0.84 0.30
N ALA A 54 11.81 -2.12 0.63
CA ALA A 54 11.26 -2.71 1.82
C ALA A 54 12.08 -3.95 2.25
N PRO A 55 12.07 -4.28 3.55
CA PRO A 55 11.67 -3.48 4.70
C PRO A 55 12.49 -2.19 4.83
N ALA A 56 11.92 -1.10 5.36
CA ALA A 56 12.70 0.15 5.49
C ALA A 56 13.75 0.09 6.61
N SER A 57 13.55 -0.75 7.63
CA SER A 57 14.48 -0.96 8.73
C SER A 57 15.75 -1.71 8.32
N ASP A 58 15.60 -2.72 7.45
CA ASP A 58 16.69 -3.54 6.89
C ASP A 58 16.38 -3.86 5.42
N PRO A 59 16.72 -2.98 4.46
CA PRO A 59 16.33 -3.11 3.07
C PRO A 59 16.82 -4.41 2.42
N ARG A 60 15.88 -5.23 1.96
CA ARG A 60 16.13 -6.50 1.30
C ARG A 60 15.79 -6.46 -0.19
N LEU A 61 14.79 -5.67 -0.55
CA LEU A 61 14.34 -5.51 -1.93
C LEU A 61 14.21 -4.04 -2.29
N VAL A 62 14.64 -3.72 -3.50
CA VAL A 62 14.41 -2.43 -4.17
C VAL A 62 13.62 -2.70 -5.44
N ALA A 63 12.61 -1.88 -5.72
CA ALA A 63 11.86 -1.95 -6.96
C ALA A 63 11.61 -0.55 -7.52
N VAL A 64 11.60 -0.47 -8.84
CA VAL A 64 11.21 0.72 -9.59
C VAL A 64 10.10 0.34 -10.55
N VAL A 65 8.98 1.01 -10.46
CA VAL A 65 7.84 0.85 -11.37
C VAL A 65 7.74 2.09 -12.24
N ILE A 66 7.66 1.88 -13.54
CA ILE A 66 7.49 2.95 -14.53
C ILE A 66 6.31 2.59 -15.42
N VAL A 67 5.33 3.47 -15.47
CA VAL A 67 4.18 3.36 -16.37
C VAL A 67 4.31 4.47 -17.42
N ASN A 68 4.58 4.06 -18.63
CA ASN A 68 4.76 4.95 -19.76
C ASN A 68 3.41 5.24 -20.39
N ASP A 69 3.02 6.52 -20.38
CA ASP A 69 1.82 7.01 -21.06
C ASP A 69 0.53 6.35 -20.53
N PRO A 70 0.22 6.48 -19.23
CA PRO A 70 -0.97 5.90 -18.66
C PRO A 70 -2.24 6.45 -19.33
N SER A 71 -3.17 5.58 -19.71
CA SER A 71 -4.35 5.91 -20.51
C SER A 71 -5.66 5.99 -19.73
N GLY A 72 -5.64 5.69 -18.42
CA GLY A 72 -6.85 5.60 -17.58
C GLY A 72 -7.34 6.93 -16.97
N GLY A 73 -6.93 8.08 -17.49
CA GLY A 73 -7.29 9.40 -16.94
C GLY A 73 -6.39 9.88 -15.82
N GLU A 74 -5.74 8.98 -15.10
CA GLU A 74 -4.79 9.28 -14.04
C GLU A 74 -3.36 9.15 -14.55
N TYR A 75 -2.47 10.06 -14.12
CA TYR A 75 -1.07 10.06 -14.55
C TYR A 75 -0.07 10.30 -13.41
N TYR A 76 -0.53 10.49 -12.19
CA TYR A 76 0.35 10.68 -11.04
C TYR A 76 0.97 9.36 -10.60
N GLY A 77 2.29 9.36 -10.33
CA GLY A 77 3.02 8.17 -9.90
C GLY A 77 2.45 7.52 -8.64
N GLY A 78 1.92 8.33 -7.72
CA GLY A 78 1.27 7.85 -6.51
C GLY A 78 -0.05 7.12 -6.73
N LEU A 79 -0.74 7.38 -7.86
CA LEU A 79 -2.02 6.76 -8.20
C LEU A 79 -1.84 5.59 -9.17
N VAL A 80 -0.84 5.66 -10.05
CA VAL A 80 -0.65 4.69 -11.13
C VAL A 80 0.46 3.67 -10.81
N ALA A 81 1.64 4.16 -10.39
CA ALA A 81 2.81 3.30 -10.19
C ALA A 81 2.91 2.74 -8.76
N ALA A 82 2.48 3.49 -7.75
CA ALA A 82 2.57 3.08 -6.36
C ALA A 82 1.73 1.82 -6.02
N PRO A 83 0.48 1.64 -6.51
CA PRO A 83 -0.27 0.41 -6.29
C PRO A 83 0.40 -0.83 -6.90
N LEU A 84 0.99 -0.68 -8.09
CA LEU A 84 1.72 -1.76 -8.75
C LEU A 84 2.97 -2.15 -7.96
N PHE A 85 3.70 -1.16 -7.44
CA PHE A 85 4.82 -1.40 -6.54
C PHE A 85 4.38 -2.21 -5.31
N SER A 86 3.30 -1.81 -4.66
CA SER A 86 2.76 -2.51 -3.48
C SER A 86 2.49 -3.99 -3.77
N THR A 87 1.78 -4.28 -4.86
CA THR A 87 1.42 -5.65 -5.25
C THR A 87 2.66 -6.51 -5.53
N VAL A 88 3.61 -5.98 -6.30
CA VAL A 88 4.84 -6.71 -6.66
C VAL A 88 5.72 -6.93 -5.42
N MET A 89 5.89 -5.88 -4.61
CA MET A 89 6.73 -5.95 -3.42
C MET A 89 6.16 -6.93 -2.38
N GLU A 90 4.85 -6.91 -2.15
CA GLU A 90 4.18 -7.84 -1.24
C GLU A 90 4.41 -9.30 -1.65
N GLY A 91 4.22 -9.60 -2.92
CA GLY A 91 4.46 -10.94 -3.47
C GLY A 91 5.92 -11.37 -3.33
N ALA A 92 6.85 -10.48 -3.66
CA ALA A 92 8.28 -10.77 -3.61
C ALA A 92 8.81 -10.98 -2.17
N LEU A 93 8.40 -10.12 -1.22
CA LEU A 93 8.79 -10.27 0.19
C LEU A 93 8.29 -11.58 0.79
N ARG A 94 7.05 -11.98 0.44
CA ARG A 94 6.47 -13.24 0.87
C ARG A 94 7.21 -14.44 0.26
N LEU A 95 7.49 -14.40 -1.03
CA LEU A 95 8.17 -15.48 -1.74
C LEU A 95 9.59 -15.71 -1.19
N LEU A 96 10.28 -14.65 -0.81
CA LEU A 96 11.62 -14.68 -0.26
C LEU A 96 11.67 -14.89 1.26
N ASN A 97 10.50 -15.09 1.91
CA ASN A 97 10.38 -15.23 3.35
C ASN A 97 11.08 -14.12 4.15
N VAL A 98 10.98 -12.88 3.67
CA VAL A 98 11.55 -11.73 4.37
C VAL A 98 10.71 -11.44 5.62
N PRO A 99 11.31 -11.34 6.82
CA PRO A 99 10.56 -11.02 8.03
C PRO A 99 9.92 -9.63 7.95
N PRO A 100 8.66 -9.45 8.42
CA PRO A 100 8.03 -8.13 8.53
C PRO A 100 8.76 -7.24 9.53
N ASP A 101 8.64 -5.91 9.36
CA ASP A 101 9.25 -4.90 10.25
C ASP A 101 8.25 -3.84 10.77
N ASP A 102 6.98 -3.93 10.40
CA ASP A 102 5.90 -3.08 10.92
C ASP A 102 5.10 -3.80 12.01
N TYR A 103 5.76 -4.03 13.15
CA TYR A 103 5.18 -4.76 14.28
C TYR A 103 4.02 -4.01 14.94
N GLU A 104 4.04 -2.67 14.97
CA GLU A 104 2.96 -1.87 15.58
C GLU A 104 1.64 -2.09 14.85
N THR A 105 1.66 -2.01 13.53
CA THR A 105 0.47 -2.29 12.71
C THR A 105 0.01 -3.75 12.85
N MET A 106 0.93 -4.69 12.97
CA MET A 106 0.60 -6.11 13.19
C MET A 106 -0.13 -6.34 14.50
N TRP A 107 0.34 -5.76 15.63
CA TRP A 107 -0.30 -5.90 16.94
C TRP A 107 -1.68 -5.26 16.98
N VAL A 108 -1.84 -4.07 16.38
CA VAL A 108 -3.15 -3.39 16.28
C VAL A 108 -4.15 -4.24 15.49
N GLN A 109 -3.73 -4.80 14.34
CA GLN A 109 -4.60 -5.66 13.53
C GLN A 109 -4.97 -6.97 14.24
N ALA A 110 -4.01 -7.59 14.95
CA ALA A 110 -4.27 -8.79 15.73
C ALA A 110 -5.29 -8.52 16.86
N GLY A 111 -5.14 -7.41 17.58
CA GLY A 111 -6.09 -7.00 18.62
C GLY A 111 -7.49 -6.72 18.07
N GLN A 112 -7.60 -6.04 16.93
CA GLN A 112 -8.89 -5.79 16.27
C GLN A 112 -9.55 -7.07 15.76
N ALA A 113 -8.78 -8.01 15.24
CA ALA A 113 -9.30 -9.30 14.79
C ALA A 113 -9.84 -10.14 15.95
N GLN A 114 -9.14 -10.13 17.10
CA GLN A 114 -9.60 -10.80 18.31
C GLN A 114 -10.88 -10.17 18.88
N ALA A 115 -10.92 -8.83 18.97
CA ALA A 115 -12.11 -8.12 19.46
C ALA A 115 -13.33 -8.36 18.56
N LYS A 116 -13.14 -8.42 17.24
CA LYS A 116 -14.22 -8.74 16.30
C LYS A 116 -14.72 -10.17 16.45
N ALA A 117 -13.82 -11.15 16.61
CA ALA A 117 -14.17 -12.54 16.81
C ALA A 117 -14.89 -12.79 18.15
N GLU A 118 -14.55 -11.99 19.17
CA GLU A 118 -15.23 -12.04 20.46
C GLU A 118 -16.63 -11.41 20.41
N ALA A 119 -16.78 -10.29 19.70
CA ALA A 119 -18.08 -9.63 19.48
C ALA A 119 -19.04 -10.53 18.68
N GLU A 120 -18.56 -11.24 17.68
CA GLU A 120 -19.35 -12.15 16.84
C GLU A 120 -19.85 -13.38 17.62
N LYS A 121 -19.15 -13.78 18.69
CA LYS A 121 -19.58 -14.85 19.61
C LYS A 121 -20.65 -14.42 20.62
N ILE A 122 -20.84 -13.13 20.83
CA ILE A 122 -21.75 -12.54 21.82
C ILE A 122 -23.09 -12.11 21.20
N GLU A 123 -23.24 -12.18 19.87
CA GLU A 123 -24.51 -11.84 19.22
C GLU A 123 -25.60 -12.85 19.68
N PRO A 124 -26.61 -12.41 20.46
CA PRO A 124 -27.60 -13.32 21.00
C PRO A 124 -28.49 -13.81 19.86
N GLU A 125 -28.74 -15.14 19.78
CA GLU A 125 -29.82 -15.69 19.00
C GLU A 125 -31.11 -14.97 19.40
N LEU A 126 -31.68 -14.20 18.49
CA LEU A 126 -33.00 -13.60 18.67
C LEU A 126 -33.99 -14.74 18.85
N PRO A 127 -34.78 -14.73 19.91
CA PRO A 127 -35.82 -15.77 20.08
C PRO A 127 -36.76 -15.71 18.89
N VAL A 128 -36.89 -16.83 18.20
CA VAL A 128 -37.91 -17.04 17.16
C VAL A 128 -39.25 -16.79 17.83
N SER A 129 -39.94 -15.71 17.47
CA SER A 129 -41.30 -15.44 17.90
C SER A 129 -42.20 -16.60 17.42
N ALA A 130 -42.66 -17.40 18.35
CA ALA A 130 -43.74 -18.33 18.11
C ALA A 130 -45.00 -17.48 17.82
N GLU A 131 -45.35 -17.28 16.56
CA GLU A 131 -46.65 -16.80 16.18
C GLU A 131 -47.65 -17.93 16.37
N GLY A 132 -48.63 -17.56 17.17
CA GLY A 132 -49.64 -18.38 17.74
C GLY A 132 -50.61 -19.04 16.77
N VAL A 133 -51.05 -20.10 17.28
CA VAL A 133 -52.27 -20.81 16.92
C VAL A 133 -53.47 -19.97 17.37
N ASP A 134 -54.32 -19.63 16.41
CA ASP A 134 -55.78 -19.73 16.52
C ASP A 134 -56.42 -19.62 15.14
#